data_04e1bc79f1a9133cb46cd87c34f81b41
#
_entry.id   04e1bc79f1a9133cb46cd87c34f81b41
#
_cell.length_a   1.000
_cell.length_b   1.000
_cell.length_c   1.000
_cell.angle_alpha   90.00
_cell.angle_beta   90.00
_cell.angle_gamma   90.00
#
_symmetry.space_group_name_H-M   'P 1'
#
loop_
_entity.id
_entity.type
_entity.pdbx_description
1 polymer ?
#
loop_
_entity_poly.entity_id
_entity_poly.type
_entity_poly.pdbx_seq_one_letter_code
_entity_poly.pdbx_strand_id
1 'polypeptide(L)'
;MKILYVITGLTCGGAEHLMMQLADQMLLRGHDVNIICLSGISEIQPTQKHNIHYIRMEKNVRGFVKALFQVRKIITVIKPDIIHSHMFHANIFSRIIRILTPSVPLICTAHNKNEGGYARMLCYRLSDFLASITTNVSQEAVQEFIAKKAAPKNKIIEVPNFVNTTNFSFDLKARKERRNFFGIKDNTLLLLAVGRLV
;
A
#
# COMPACT_ATOMS: atom_id res chain seq x y z
N MET A 1 3.09 12.55 15.07
CA MET A 1 1.77 11.98 14.75
C MET A 1 1.81 10.47 14.95
N LYS A 2 0.69 9.86 15.31
CA LYS A 2 0.52 8.40 15.32
C LYS A 2 -0.14 7.96 14.02
N ILE A 3 0.58 7.20 13.22
CA ILE A 3 0.14 6.73 11.89
C ILE A 3 -0.15 5.25 11.97
N LEU A 4 -1.34 4.84 11.52
CA LEU A 4 -1.72 3.44 11.42
C LEU A 4 -1.84 3.04 9.95
N TYR A 5 -0.89 2.27 9.46
CA TYR A 5 -0.97 1.65 8.14
C TYR A 5 -1.81 0.37 8.19
N VAL A 6 -2.60 0.14 7.16
CA VAL A 6 -3.38 -1.10 7.00
C VAL A 6 -3.10 -1.68 5.61
N ILE A 7 -2.66 -2.92 5.56
CA ILE A 7 -2.34 -3.61 4.31
C ILE A 7 -2.93 -5.02 4.28
N THR A 8 -3.22 -5.52 3.08
CA THR A 8 -3.78 -6.87 2.92
C THR A 8 -2.79 -7.95 3.36
N GLY A 9 -1.54 -7.86 2.95
CA GLY A 9 -0.44 -8.75 3.28
C GLY A 9 0.90 -8.06 3.06
N LEU A 10 1.98 -8.63 3.55
CA LEU A 10 3.35 -8.14 3.36
C LEU A 10 4.14 -9.15 2.51
N THR A 11 3.59 -9.49 1.35
CA THR A 11 4.23 -10.36 0.36
C THR A 11 5.20 -9.58 -0.54
N CYS A 12 5.98 -10.26 -1.37
CA CYS A 12 6.92 -9.64 -2.31
C CYS A 12 6.20 -8.95 -3.49
N GLY A 13 5.59 -7.78 -3.25
CA GLY A 13 4.91 -6.98 -4.25
C GLY A 13 5.31 -5.50 -4.19
N GLY A 14 5.10 -4.77 -5.30
CA GLY A 14 5.47 -3.35 -5.39
C GLY A 14 4.71 -2.45 -4.42
N ALA A 15 3.43 -2.73 -4.18
CA ALA A 15 2.59 -1.97 -3.24
C ALA A 15 3.05 -2.15 -1.79
N GLU A 16 3.41 -3.39 -1.43
CA GLU A 16 3.90 -3.77 -0.12
C GLU A 16 5.25 -3.12 0.17
N HIS A 17 6.19 -3.21 -0.78
CA HIS A 17 7.50 -2.55 -0.65
C HIS A 17 7.36 -1.03 -0.53
N LEU A 18 6.50 -0.41 -1.35
CA LEU A 18 6.26 1.02 -1.29
C LEU A 18 5.70 1.44 0.09
N MET A 19 4.69 0.71 0.59
CA MET A 19 4.11 1.02 1.90
C MET A 19 5.12 0.87 3.02
N MET A 20 5.96 -0.19 2.99
CA MET A 20 7.01 -0.39 4.00
C MET A 20 8.06 0.72 3.95
N GLN A 21 8.53 1.12 2.76
CA GLN A 21 9.45 2.23 2.62
C GLN A 21 8.84 3.55 3.12
N LEU A 22 7.55 3.78 2.86
CA LEU A 22 6.84 4.94 3.38
C LEU A 22 6.77 4.91 4.91
N ALA A 23 6.46 3.75 5.50
CA ALA A 23 6.44 3.54 6.95
C ALA A 23 7.82 3.81 7.57
N ASP A 24 8.91 3.29 6.96
CA ASP A 24 10.29 3.55 7.37
C ASP A 24 10.61 5.05 7.37
N GLN A 25 10.22 5.77 6.30
CA GLN A 25 10.45 7.21 6.19
C GLN A 25 9.65 8.02 7.23
N MET A 26 8.44 7.60 7.55
CA MET A 26 7.66 8.27 8.61
C MET A 26 8.26 8.03 9.99
N LEU A 27 8.77 6.84 10.25
CA LEU A 27 9.49 6.51 11.50
C LEU A 27 10.77 7.35 11.66
N LEU A 28 11.57 7.47 10.58
CA LEU A 28 12.79 8.29 10.56
C LEU A 28 12.50 9.77 10.77
N ARG A 29 11.30 10.24 10.42
CA ARG A 29 10.83 11.62 10.68
C ARG A 29 10.24 11.82 12.09
N GLY A 30 10.34 10.81 12.97
CA GLY A 30 9.90 10.89 14.36
C GLY A 30 8.40 10.68 14.57
N HIS A 31 7.70 10.05 13.62
CA HIS A 31 6.31 9.65 13.81
C HIS A 31 6.21 8.29 14.50
N ASP A 32 5.14 8.08 15.28
CA ASP A 32 4.80 6.77 15.83
C ASP A 32 4.06 5.97 14.76
N VAL A 33 4.67 4.90 14.27
CA VAL A 33 4.16 4.10 13.15
C VAL A 33 3.77 2.70 13.60
N ASN A 34 2.53 2.35 13.35
CA ASN A 34 1.98 1.03 13.58
C ASN A 34 1.42 0.46 12.27
N ILE A 35 1.54 -0.84 12.06
CA ILE A 35 1.10 -1.51 10.82
C ILE A 35 0.15 -2.65 11.18
N ILE A 36 -0.99 -2.72 10.51
CA ILE A 36 -1.91 -3.87 10.52
C ILE A 36 -1.75 -4.64 9.22
N CYS A 37 -1.37 -5.92 9.35
CA CYS A 37 -1.34 -6.89 8.26
C CYS A 37 -2.55 -7.83 8.38
N LEU A 38 -3.51 -7.73 7.45
CA LEU A 38 -4.77 -8.46 7.54
C LEU A 38 -4.61 -9.97 7.31
N SER A 39 -3.79 -10.40 6.35
CA SER A 39 -3.57 -11.82 6.03
C SER A 39 -2.69 -12.54 7.03
N GLY A 40 -1.87 -11.82 7.78
CA GLY A 40 -0.87 -12.41 8.66
C GLY A 40 0.36 -13.01 7.95
N ILE A 41 0.50 -12.80 6.64
CA ILE A 41 1.67 -13.24 5.85
C ILE A 41 2.65 -12.08 5.77
N SER A 42 3.94 -12.36 6.05
CA SER A 42 5.02 -11.40 5.93
C SER A 42 6.25 -12.09 5.33
N GLU A 43 6.62 -11.67 4.13
CA GLU A 43 7.82 -12.08 3.39
C GLU A 43 8.82 -10.95 3.29
N ILE A 44 8.35 -9.71 3.48
CA ILE A 44 9.19 -8.51 3.46
C ILE A 44 9.78 -8.29 4.85
N GLN A 45 11.11 -8.11 4.88
CA GLN A 45 11.80 -7.65 6.07
C GLN A 45 11.90 -6.14 6.06
N PRO A 46 11.30 -5.43 7.03
CA PRO A 46 11.43 -3.99 7.14
C PRO A 46 12.87 -3.60 7.48
N THR A 47 13.32 -2.44 6.98
CA THR A 47 14.63 -1.87 7.34
C THR A 47 14.65 -1.28 8.74
N GLN A 48 13.48 -0.87 9.24
CA GLN A 48 13.28 -0.35 10.59
C GLN A 48 12.42 -1.29 11.42
N LYS A 49 12.56 -1.25 12.74
CA LYS A 49 11.72 -2.04 13.64
C LYS A 49 10.34 -1.40 13.74
N HIS A 50 9.33 -2.03 13.16
CA HIS A 50 7.94 -1.60 13.23
C HIS A 50 7.11 -2.42 14.20
N ASN A 51 6.06 -1.80 14.76
CA ASN A 51 5.01 -2.48 15.49
C ASN A 51 3.98 -3.05 14.49
N ILE A 52 4.12 -4.33 14.12
CA ILE A 52 3.24 -5.00 13.15
C ILE A 52 2.24 -5.89 13.89
N HIS A 53 0.96 -5.62 13.66
CA HIS A 53 -0.16 -6.38 14.19
C HIS A 53 -0.69 -7.34 13.13
N TYR A 54 -0.47 -8.63 13.30
CA TYR A 54 -0.94 -9.67 12.38
C TYR A 54 -2.35 -10.13 12.78
N ILE A 55 -3.34 -9.84 11.93
CA ILE A 55 -4.77 -10.14 12.24
C ILE A 55 -5.11 -11.58 11.88
N ARG A 56 -4.50 -12.14 10.83
CA ARG A 56 -4.78 -13.49 10.30
C ARG A 56 -6.26 -13.65 9.97
N MET A 57 -6.83 -12.69 9.26
CA MET A 57 -8.23 -12.66 8.90
C MET A 57 -8.59 -13.85 8.01
N GLU A 58 -9.54 -14.66 8.45
CA GLU A 58 -10.08 -15.76 7.66
C GLU A 58 -10.98 -15.22 6.53
N LYS A 59 -11.00 -15.95 5.39
CA LYS A 59 -11.77 -15.58 4.20
C LYS A 59 -13.27 -15.98 4.31
N ASN A 60 -13.87 -15.73 5.47
CA ASN A 60 -15.29 -15.97 5.72
C ASN A 60 -15.89 -14.81 6.53
N VAL A 61 -17.22 -14.75 6.61
CA VAL A 61 -17.94 -13.66 7.29
C VAL A 61 -17.56 -13.57 8.78
N ARG A 62 -17.44 -14.71 9.46
CA ARG A 62 -17.07 -14.72 10.89
C ARG A 62 -15.67 -14.17 11.11
N GLY A 63 -14.71 -14.60 10.29
CA GLY A 63 -13.32 -14.09 10.33
C GLY A 63 -13.26 -12.60 10.04
N PHE A 64 -14.03 -12.11 9.09
CA PHE A 64 -14.12 -10.69 8.78
C PHE A 64 -14.67 -9.88 9.99
N VAL A 65 -15.77 -10.31 10.60
CA VAL A 65 -16.36 -9.65 11.77
C VAL A 65 -15.39 -9.69 12.96
N LYS A 66 -14.75 -10.84 13.21
CA LYS A 66 -13.73 -10.97 14.25
C LYS A 66 -12.56 -9.99 14.03
N ALA A 67 -12.09 -9.88 12.78
CA ALA A 67 -11.03 -8.94 12.41
C ALA A 67 -11.44 -7.47 12.65
N LEU A 68 -12.69 -7.10 12.36
CA LEU A 68 -13.19 -5.74 12.66
C LEU A 68 -13.10 -5.42 14.15
N PHE A 69 -13.53 -6.32 15.03
CA PHE A 69 -13.43 -6.09 16.47
C PHE A 69 -11.99 -6.06 16.97
N GLN A 70 -11.10 -6.93 16.45
CA GLN A 70 -9.68 -6.90 16.78
C GLN A 70 -9.04 -5.57 16.38
N VAL A 71 -9.26 -5.13 15.14
CA VAL A 71 -8.70 -3.88 14.62
C VAL A 71 -9.27 -2.67 15.37
N ARG A 72 -10.58 -2.66 15.66
CA ARG A 72 -11.18 -1.62 16.50
C ARG A 72 -10.48 -1.53 17.85
N LYS A 73 -10.22 -2.66 18.54
CA LYS A 73 -9.50 -2.68 19.81
C LYS A 73 -8.10 -2.08 19.67
N ILE A 74 -7.36 -2.43 18.61
CA ILE A 74 -6.04 -1.87 18.32
C ILE A 74 -6.14 -0.35 18.13
N ILE A 75 -7.10 0.14 17.32
CA ILE A 75 -7.31 1.57 17.08
C ILE A 75 -7.63 2.31 18.40
N THR A 76 -8.44 1.72 19.26
CA THR A 76 -8.80 2.31 20.56
C THR A 76 -7.59 2.43 21.50
N VAL A 77 -6.65 1.48 21.45
CA VAL A 77 -5.42 1.50 22.26
C VAL A 77 -4.40 2.47 21.69
N ILE A 78 -4.12 2.40 20.38
CA ILE A 78 -3.11 3.24 19.71
C ILE A 78 -3.58 4.69 19.64
N LYS A 79 -4.88 4.92 19.40
CA LYS A 79 -5.48 6.24 19.13
C LYS A 79 -4.73 6.96 18.01
N PRO A 80 -4.72 6.40 16.78
CA PRO A 80 -3.99 6.98 15.68
C PRO A 80 -4.61 8.32 15.25
N ASP A 81 -3.75 9.25 14.85
CA ASP A 81 -4.16 10.53 14.26
C ASP A 81 -4.68 10.33 12.84
N ILE A 82 -4.22 9.26 12.15
CA ILE A 82 -4.60 8.94 10.78
C ILE A 82 -4.47 7.44 10.51
N ILE A 83 -5.39 6.91 9.70
CA ILE A 83 -5.31 5.57 9.11
C ILE A 83 -4.97 5.72 7.64
N HIS A 84 -3.97 4.97 7.16
CA HIS A 84 -3.58 4.93 5.76
C HIS A 84 -3.60 3.49 5.27
N SER A 85 -4.56 3.15 4.44
CA SER A 85 -4.74 1.80 3.93
C SER A 85 -4.22 1.66 2.49
N HIS A 86 -3.66 0.50 2.18
CA HIS A 86 -3.07 0.17 0.88
C HIS A 86 -3.67 -1.11 0.32
N MET A 87 -3.95 -1.13 -0.98
CA MET A 87 -4.53 -2.24 -1.73
C MET A 87 -6.03 -2.43 -1.47
N PHE A 88 -6.72 -3.05 -2.44
CA PHE A 88 -8.18 -3.16 -2.47
C PHE A 88 -8.81 -3.68 -1.17
N HIS A 89 -8.39 -4.87 -0.71
CA HIS A 89 -9.05 -5.51 0.45
C HIS A 89 -8.85 -4.70 1.74
N ALA A 90 -7.64 -4.16 1.94
CA ALA A 90 -7.37 -3.31 3.09
C ALA A 90 -8.12 -1.97 3.00
N ASN A 91 -8.26 -1.40 1.80
CA ASN A 91 -9.02 -0.18 1.59
C ASN A 91 -10.50 -0.38 1.95
N ILE A 92 -11.13 -1.45 1.44
CA ILE A 92 -12.55 -1.73 1.77
C ILE A 92 -12.72 -2.06 3.25
N PHE A 93 -11.82 -2.88 3.82
CA PHE A 93 -11.83 -3.17 5.26
C PHE A 93 -11.73 -1.90 6.10
N SER A 94 -10.79 -0.99 5.76
CA SER A 94 -10.57 0.26 6.49
C SER A 94 -11.74 1.24 6.36
N ARG A 95 -12.43 1.24 5.23
CA ARG A 95 -13.67 2.00 5.05
C ARG A 95 -14.79 1.47 5.96
N ILE A 96 -14.93 0.16 6.09
CA ILE A 96 -15.94 -0.45 6.97
C ILE A 96 -15.59 -0.19 8.45
N ILE A 97 -14.32 -0.37 8.86
CA ILE A 97 -13.92 -0.11 10.25
C ILE A 97 -14.14 1.36 10.65
N ARG A 98 -14.08 2.30 9.70
CA ARG A 98 -14.35 3.70 9.96
C ARG A 98 -15.76 3.96 10.47
N ILE A 99 -16.73 3.13 10.15
CA ILE A 99 -18.09 3.21 10.73
C ILE A 99 -18.02 3.08 12.26
N LEU A 100 -17.08 2.27 12.76
CA LEU A 100 -16.85 2.05 14.19
C LEU A 100 -15.83 3.03 14.82
N THR A 101 -15.15 3.82 13.99
CA THR A 101 -14.10 4.76 14.38
C THR A 101 -14.17 6.06 13.56
N PRO A 102 -15.31 6.78 13.59
CA PRO A 102 -15.61 7.87 12.64
C PRO A 102 -14.69 9.10 12.76
N SER A 103 -14.09 9.29 13.93
CA SER A 103 -13.23 10.45 14.22
C SER A 103 -11.85 10.38 13.59
N VAL A 104 -11.39 9.19 13.13
CA VAL A 104 -10.05 9.02 12.56
C VAL A 104 -10.09 9.23 11.05
N PRO A 105 -9.35 10.19 10.49
CA PRO A 105 -9.22 10.36 9.05
C PRO A 105 -8.67 9.10 8.37
N LEU A 106 -9.20 8.78 7.17
CA LEU A 106 -8.80 7.60 6.39
C LEU A 106 -8.32 8.00 5.01
N ILE A 107 -7.07 7.68 4.71
CA ILE A 107 -6.49 7.69 3.36
C ILE A 107 -6.54 6.27 2.79
N CYS A 108 -7.01 6.13 1.54
CA CYS A 108 -7.04 4.86 0.82
C CYS A 108 -6.16 4.96 -0.44
N THR A 109 -5.04 4.25 -0.49
CA THR A 109 -4.18 4.19 -1.68
C THR A 109 -4.51 2.96 -2.52
N ALA A 110 -4.92 3.21 -3.77
CA ALA A 110 -5.03 2.20 -4.81
C ALA A 110 -3.72 2.13 -5.61
N HIS A 111 -3.33 0.92 -6.04
CA HIS A 111 -2.06 0.70 -6.73
C HIS A 111 -2.23 0.25 -8.17
N ASN A 112 -3.47 0.16 -8.65
CA ASN A 112 -3.79 -0.29 -10.00
C ASN A 112 -4.85 0.60 -10.63
N LYS A 113 -4.86 0.66 -11.96
CA LYS A 113 -5.80 1.46 -12.75
C LYS A 113 -7.27 1.07 -12.50
N ASN A 114 -7.56 -0.21 -12.39
CA ASN A 114 -8.94 -0.72 -12.23
C ASN A 114 -9.12 -1.73 -11.09
N GLU A 115 -8.09 -1.91 -10.25
CA GLU A 115 -8.08 -2.80 -9.07
C GLU A 115 -8.53 -4.26 -9.35
N GLY A 116 -8.53 -4.68 -10.61
CA GLY A 116 -8.90 -6.04 -11.03
C GLY A 116 -10.37 -6.20 -11.46
N GLY A 117 -11.05 -5.10 -11.84
CA GLY A 117 -12.30 -5.17 -12.56
C GLY A 117 -13.47 -4.37 -11.98
N TYR A 118 -14.60 -4.47 -12.69
CA TYR A 118 -15.80 -3.65 -12.42
C TYR A 118 -16.36 -3.81 -10.99
N ALA A 119 -16.44 -5.03 -10.49
CA ALA A 119 -17.00 -5.29 -9.16
C ALA A 119 -16.23 -4.56 -8.05
N ARG A 120 -14.89 -4.52 -8.15
CA ARG A 120 -14.06 -3.80 -7.19
C ARG A 120 -14.21 -2.29 -7.29
N MET A 121 -14.34 -1.77 -8.51
CA MET A 121 -14.64 -0.34 -8.72
C MET A 121 -16.00 0.04 -8.16
N LEU A 122 -17.00 -0.84 -8.27
CA LEU A 122 -18.31 -0.65 -7.63
C LEU A 122 -18.22 -0.63 -6.10
N CYS A 123 -17.40 -1.51 -5.49
CA CYS A 123 -17.14 -1.46 -4.05
C CYS A 123 -16.54 -0.11 -3.62
N TYR A 124 -15.57 0.42 -4.37
CA TYR A 124 -15.02 1.76 -4.13
C TYR A 124 -16.10 2.83 -4.21
N ARG A 125 -16.92 2.82 -5.27
CA ARG A 125 -18.02 3.78 -5.47
C ARG A 125 -19.02 3.77 -4.30
N LEU A 126 -19.47 2.59 -3.88
CA LEU A 126 -20.48 2.45 -2.82
C LEU A 126 -19.94 2.81 -1.43
N SER A 127 -18.63 2.78 -1.23
CA SER A 127 -17.97 3.04 0.05
C SER A 127 -17.13 4.33 0.07
N ASP A 128 -17.15 5.16 -1.00
CA ASP A 128 -16.30 6.34 -1.08
C ASP A 128 -16.55 7.35 0.05
N PHE A 129 -17.80 7.51 0.48
CA PHE A 129 -18.18 8.40 1.58
C PHE A 129 -17.45 8.08 2.89
N LEU A 130 -16.96 6.85 3.05
CA LEU A 130 -16.18 6.40 4.22
C LEU A 130 -14.69 6.73 4.14
N ALA A 131 -14.15 7.11 2.99
CA ALA A 131 -12.79 7.59 2.86
C ALA A 131 -12.73 9.11 3.03
N SER A 132 -11.68 9.64 3.67
CA SER A 132 -11.41 11.07 3.68
C SER A 132 -10.83 11.50 2.33
N ILE A 133 -9.87 10.72 1.82
CA ILE A 133 -9.26 10.89 0.51
C ILE A 133 -8.86 9.52 -0.06
N THR A 134 -8.94 9.39 -1.36
CA THR A 134 -8.38 8.25 -2.11
C THR A 134 -7.16 8.72 -2.87
N THR A 135 -6.12 7.90 -2.95
CA THR A 135 -4.95 8.21 -3.78
C THR A 135 -4.70 7.09 -4.78
N ASN A 136 -4.12 7.40 -5.92
CA ASN A 136 -3.64 6.41 -6.88
C ASN A 136 -2.27 6.82 -7.42
N VAL A 137 -1.55 5.87 -7.98
CA VAL A 137 -0.11 5.99 -8.31
C VAL A 137 0.19 6.64 -9.65
N SER A 138 -0.84 6.91 -10.47
CA SER A 138 -0.67 7.61 -11.76
C SER A 138 -1.91 8.41 -12.13
N GLN A 139 -1.71 9.44 -12.95
CA GLN A 139 -2.80 10.28 -13.44
C GLN A 139 -3.84 9.50 -14.25
N GLU A 140 -3.41 8.52 -15.06
CA GLU A 140 -4.35 7.68 -15.81
C GLU A 140 -5.21 6.84 -14.88
N ALA A 141 -4.64 6.32 -13.78
CA ALA A 141 -5.39 5.57 -12.80
C ALA A 141 -6.40 6.46 -12.05
N VAL A 142 -6.03 7.70 -11.73
CA VAL A 142 -6.95 8.70 -11.16
C VAL A 142 -8.12 8.97 -12.11
N GLN A 143 -7.85 9.23 -13.41
CA GLN A 143 -8.90 9.46 -14.40
C GLN A 143 -9.84 8.27 -14.57
N GLU A 144 -9.31 7.05 -14.54
CA GLU A 144 -10.13 5.83 -14.61
C GLU A 144 -11.06 5.68 -13.39
N PHE A 145 -10.57 5.99 -12.17
CA PHE A 145 -11.40 5.99 -10.96
C PHE A 145 -12.53 7.01 -11.05
N ILE A 146 -12.24 8.21 -11.57
CA ILE A 146 -13.25 9.26 -11.78
C ILE A 146 -14.28 8.81 -12.83
N ALA A 147 -13.82 8.31 -13.99
CA ALA A 147 -14.69 7.86 -15.08
C ALA A 147 -15.64 6.74 -14.65
N LYS A 148 -15.15 5.80 -13.81
CA LYS A 148 -15.95 4.71 -13.24
C LYS A 148 -16.73 5.12 -11.98
N LYS A 149 -16.64 6.38 -11.58
CA LYS A 149 -17.28 6.91 -10.37
C LYS A 149 -16.86 6.16 -9.08
N ALA A 150 -15.66 5.57 -9.08
CA ALA A 150 -15.10 4.87 -7.93
C ALA A 150 -14.62 5.84 -6.84
N ALA A 151 -14.25 7.08 -7.24
CA ALA A 151 -14.02 8.21 -6.37
C ALA A 151 -14.38 9.51 -7.11
N PRO A 152 -14.95 10.53 -6.44
CA PRO A 152 -15.23 11.81 -7.05
C PRO A 152 -13.93 12.62 -7.22
N LYS A 153 -13.88 13.50 -8.24
CA LYS A 153 -12.69 14.29 -8.62
C LYS A 153 -12.08 15.09 -7.45
N ASN A 154 -12.90 15.57 -6.54
CA ASN A 154 -12.46 16.36 -5.36
C ASN A 154 -11.96 15.51 -4.18
N LYS A 155 -12.01 14.17 -4.28
CA LYS A 155 -11.57 13.24 -3.22
C LYS A 155 -10.52 12.24 -3.69
N ILE A 156 -10.01 12.38 -4.91
CA ILE A 156 -8.93 11.54 -5.42
C ILE A 156 -7.78 12.39 -5.93
N ILE A 157 -6.57 12.01 -5.55
CA ILE A 157 -5.34 12.66 -6.00
C ILE A 157 -4.32 11.63 -6.47
N GLU A 158 -3.43 12.06 -7.36
CA GLU A 158 -2.26 11.30 -7.73
C GLU A 158 -1.18 11.44 -6.64
N VAL A 159 -0.61 10.30 -6.24
CA VAL A 159 0.61 10.22 -5.44
C VAL A 159 1.54 9.20 -6.10
N PRO A 160 2.50 9.63 -6.93
CA PRO A 160 3.37 8.73 -7.66
C PRO A 160 4.19 7.84 -6.74
N ASN A 161 4.53 6.66 -7.21
CA ASN A 161 5.49 5.81 -6.53
C ASN A 161 6.85 6.50 -6.48
N PHE A 162 7.55 6.34 -5.37
CA PHE A 162 8.90 6.87 -5.19
C PHE A 162 9.93 5.74 -5.21
N VAL A 163 11.16 6.11 -5.49
CA VAL A 163 12.33 5.23 -5.44
C VAL A 163 13.38 5.87 -4.56
N ASN A 164 14.03 5.07 -3.73
CA ASN A 164 15.17 5.54 -2.95
C ASN A 164 16.40 5.69 -3.86
N THR A 165 16.67 6.91 -4.30
CA THR A 165 17.77 7.23 -5.22
C THR A 165 19.16 7.01 -4.63
N THR A 166 19.29 6.92 -3.30
CA THR A 166 20.55 6.53 -2.66
C THR A 166 20.87 5.06 -2.89
N ASN A 167 19.85 4.19 -2.81
CA ASN A 167 20.02 2.76 -3.02
C ASN A 167 20.04 2.37 -4.51
N PHE A 168 19.40 3.17 -5.36
CA PHE A 168 19.27 2.93 -6.81
C PHE A 168 19.99 4.04 -7.58
N SER A 169 21.29 4.16 -7.38
CA SER A 169 22.18 5.06 -8.12
C SER A 169 23.05 4.28 -9.11
N PHE A 170 23.57 5.01 -10.13
CA PHE A 170 24.49 4.40 -11.08
C PHE A 170 25.82 4.05 -10.38
N ASP A 171 26.23 2.78 -10.50
CA ASP A 171 27.49 2.28 -9.97
C ASP A 171 28.31 1.66 -11.12
N LEU A 172 29.42 2.33 -11.47
CA LEU A 172 30.32 1.91 -12.55
C LEU A 172 31.00 0.56 -12.24
N LYS A 173 31.33 0.31 -10.97
CA LYS A 173 31.98 -0.93 -10.54
C LYS A 173 30.99 -2.09 -10.65
N ALA A 174 29.80 -1.95 -10.07
CA ALA A 174 28.76 -2.94 -10.17
C ALA A 174 28.36 -3.22 -11.63
N ARG A 175 28.30 -2.17 -12.48
CA ARG A 175 28.06 -2.32 -13.92
C ARG A 175 29.12 -3.21 -14.59
N LYS A 176 30.41 -2.94 -14.37
CA LYS A 176 31.51 -3.72 -14.95
C LYS A 176 31.49 -5.18 -14.47
N GLU A 177 31.32 -5.40 -13.17
CA GLU A 177 31.25 -6.75 -12.59
C GLU A 177 30.11 -7.56 -13.20
N ARG A 178 28.90 -6.99 -13.32
CA ARG A 178 27.74 -7.67 -13.90
C ARG A 178 27.90 -7.95 -15.38
N ARG A 179 28.44 -7.00 -16.14
CA ARG A 179 28.70 -7.22 -17.59
C ARG A 179 29.74 -8.32 -17.79
N ASN A 180 30.81 -8.32 -17.03
CA ASN A 180 31.81 -9.40 -17.08
C ASN A 180 31.21 -10.76 -16.71
N PHE A 181 30.40 -10.83 -15.68
CA PHE A 181 29.71 -12.08 -15.27
C PHE A 181 28.85 -12.67 -16.40
N PHE A 182 28.18 -11.81 -17.18
CA PHE A 182 27.36 -12.25 -18.30
C PHE A 182 28.11 -12.28 -19.65
N GLY A 183 29.41 -12.04 -19.69
CA GLY A 183 30.22 -12.02 -20.92
C GLY A 183 29.85 -10.89 -21.89
N ILE A 184 29.29 -9.78 -21.40
CA ILE A 184 28.81 -8.65 -22.21
C ILE A 184 29.92 -7.61 -22.34
N LYS A 185 30.33 -7.30 -23.58
CA LYS A 185 31.35 -6.29 -23.85
C LYS A 185 30.85 -4.88 -23.46
N ASP A 186 31.78 -3.97 -23.11
CA ASP A 186 31.42 -2.62 -22.63
C ASP A 186 30.65 -1.79 -23.64
N ASN A 187 30.94 -1.95 -24.93
CA ASN A 187 30.29 -1.24 -26.04
C ASN A 187 29.00 -1.92 -26.55
N THR A 188 28.61 -3.06 -25.99
CA THR A 188 27.38 -3.75 -26.38
C THR A 188 26.17 -3.05 -25.77
N LEU A 189 25.17 -2.70 -26.58
CA LEU A 189 23.86 -2.26 -26.09
C LEU A 189 23.15 -3.45 -25.43
N LEU A 190 22.76 -3.27 -24.16
CA LEU A 190 21.97 -4.27 -23.40
C LEU A 190 20.59 -3.70 -23.15
N LEU A 191 19.57 -4.37 -23.66
CA LEU A 191 18.18 -4.12 -23.34
C LEU A 191 17.72 -5.12 -22.28
N LEU A 192 17.26 -4.63 -21.15
CA LEU A 192 16.74 -5.43 -20.05
C LEU A 192 15.24 -5.16 -19.89
N ALA A 193 14.43 -6.21 -19.95
CA ALA A 193 13.02 -6.16 -19.59
C ALA A 193 12.80 -7.01 -18.33
N VAL A 194 12.17 -6.42 -17.32
CA VAL A 194 11.82 -7.07 -16.06
C VAL A 194 10.33 -6.95 -15.84
N GLY A 195 9.64 -8.07 -15.68
CA GLY A 195 8.21 -8.08 -15.52
C GLY A 195 7.67 -9.46 -15.15
N ARG A 196 6.37 -9.50 -14.85
CA ARG A 196 5.66 -10.76 -14.65
C ARG A 196 5.37 -11.38 -16.03
N LEU A 197 5.77 -12.64 -16.20
CA LEU A 197 5.34 -13.44 -17.36
C LEU A 197 3.91 -13.94 -17.08
N VAL A 198 2.95 -13.55 -17.91
CA VAL A 198 1.53 -13.93 -17.89
C VAL A 198 1.13 -14.49 -19.25
#